data_3ea322ec8094ea3d959dc2cf0541b370
#
_entry.id   3ea322ec8094ea3d959dc2cf0541b370
#
_cell.length_a   1.000
_cell.length_b   1.000
_cell.length_c   1.000
_cell.angle_alpha   90.00
_cell.angle_beta   90.00
_cell.angle_gamma   90.00
#
_symmetry.space_group_name_H-M   'P 1'
#
loop_
_entity.id
_entity.type
_entity.pdbx_description
1 polymer ?
#
loop_
_entity_poly.entity_id
_entity_poly.type
_entity_poly.pdbx_seq_one_letter_code
_entity_poly.pdbx_strand_id
1 'polypeptide(L)'
;MTDERAGVSAHVDVTDATFETDVVERSRDVPVVVDFWAAWCGPCRALTPVLEQEVGSRNGAVVLAKVDVDANPSLSAAYRVQGIPAVKAFKDGRIVSEFVGARSPVAVAAFFDELLAPPPVEGLVAELRASGDLPEGLSALEAGDRARALDAVLAEIAGATPERRERLREVALAVFQDLGPDDPTTVAYRRRLAAALY
;
A
#
# COMPACT_ATOMS: atom_id res chain seq x y z
N MET A 1 -34.72 8.21 -22.00
CA MET A 1 -33.40 7.60 -21.78
C MET A 1 -32.77 8.36 -20.66
N THR A 2 -32.96 7.89 -19.42
CA THR A 2 -32.51 8.48 -18.17
C THR A 2 -31.06 8.09 -17.97
N ASP A 3 -30.17 9.08 -17.99
CA ASP A 3 -28.77 8.97 -17.66
C ASP A 3 -28.65 8.79 -16.13
N GLU A 4 -28.65 7.54 -15.69
CA GLU A 4 -28.46 7.12 -14.32
C GLU A 4 -26.95 6.99 -14.03
N ARG A 5 -26.25 8.11 -14.10
CA ARG A 5 -24.97 8.23 -13.42
C ARG A 5 -25.25 8.40 -11.93
N ALA A 6 -25.52 7.26 -11.26
CA ALA A 6 -25.47 7.20 -9.81
C ALA A 6 -24.10 7.73 -9.39
N GLY A 7 -24.08 8.92 -8.79
CA GLY A 7 -22.87 9.48 -8.20
C GLY A 7 -22.34 8.49 -7.20
N VAL A 8 -21.20 7.89 -7.51
CA VAL A 8 -20.46 7.06 -6.57
C VAL A 8 -20.14 7.97 -5.39
N SER A 9 -20.82 7.76 -4.25
CA SER A 9 -20.49 8.46 -3.00
C SER A 9 -19.00 8.36 -2.80
N ALA A 10 -18.35 9.50 -2.62
CA ALA A 10 -16.89 9.56 -2.43
C ALA A 10 -16.46 8.80 -1.16
N HIS A 11 -17.39 8.41 -0.31
CA HIS A 11 -17.14 7.63 0.90
C HIS A 11 -18.28 6.65 1.20
N VAL A 12 -17.99 5.64 2.04
CA VAL A 12 -18.93 4.67 2.59
C VAL A 12 -18.80 4.67 4.11
N ASP A 13 -19.94 4.71 4.83
CA ASP A 13 -19.97 4.48 6.27
C ASP A 13 -19.91 2.99 6.55
N VAL A 14 -18.96 2.57 7.39
CA VAL A 14 -18.63 1.17 7.64
C VAL A 14 -18.82 0.84 9.12
N THR A 15 -19.37 -0.34 9.37
CA THR A 15 -19.66 -0.87 10.71
C THR A 15 -18.89 -2.16 10.99
N ASP A 16 -18.91 -2.62 12.25
CA ASP A 16 -18.37 -3.94 12.65
C ASP A 16 -18.85 -5.09 11.73
N ALA A 17 -20.08 -4.99 11.21
CA ALA A 17 -20.68 -6.03 10.37
C ALA A 17 -20.26 -5.96 8.89
N THR A 18 -19.92 -4.79 8.39
CA THR A 18 -19.62 -4.57 6.95
C THR A 18 -18.14 -4.39 6.66
N PHE A 19 -17.30 -4.23 7.69
CA PHE A 19 -15.89 -3.90 7.53
C PHE A 19 -15.12 -4.93 6.68
N GLU A 20 -15.38 -6.21 6.91
CA GLU A 20 -14.68 -7.26 6.15
C GLU A 20 -14.93 -7.11 4.65
N THR A 21 -16.20 -6.96 4.26
CA THR A 21 -16.57 -6.85 2.84
C THR A 21 -16.22 -5.49 2.24
N ASP A 22 -16.56 -4.39 2.95
CA ASP A 22 -16.43 -3.03 2.42
C ASP A 22 -15.00 -2.48 2.47
N VAL A 23 -14.15 -3.07 3.30
CA VAL A 23 -12.76 -2.65 3.45
C VAL A 23 -11.78 -3.74 3.05
N VAL A 24 -11.76 -4.88 3.75
CA VAL A 24 -10.72 -5.89 3.57
C VAL A 24 -10.82 -6.57 2.20
N GLU A 25 -11.98 -7.13 1.87
CA GLU A 25 -12.20 -7.78 0.57
C GLU A 25 -12.12 -6.76 -0.56
N ARG A 26 -12.80 -5.61 -0.43
CA ARG A 26 -12.79 -4.54 -1.43
C ARG A 26 -11.40 -4.00 -1.72
N SER A 27 -10.51 -3.97 -0.74
CA SER A 27 -9.13 -3.49 -0.92
C SER A 27 -8.27 -4.36 -1.83
N ARG A 28 -8.76 -5.53 -2.25
CA ARG A 28 -8.12 -6.39 -3.26
C ARG A 28 -8.32 -5.88 -4.68
N ASP A 29 -9.42 -5.15 -4.91
CA ASP A 29 -9.75 -4.58 -6.22
C ASP A 29 -9.34 -3.11 -6.33
N VAL A 30 -9.54 -2.34 -5.25
CA VAL A 30 -9.24 -0.91 -5.19
C VAL A 30 -8.79 -0.54 -3.77
N PRO A 31 -7.71 0.22 -3.60
CA PRO A 31 -7.27 0.65 -2.27
C PRO A 31 -8.40 1.33 -1.49
N VAL A 32 -8.50 1.01 -0.19
CA VAL A 32 -9.50 1.58 0.72
C VAL A 32 -8.78 2.33 1.83
N VAL A 33 -9.09 3.61 1.98
CA VAL A 33 -8.60 4.44 3.09
C VAL A 33 -9.70 4.52 4.14
N VAL A 34 -9.39 4.09 5.36
CA VAL A 34 -10.32 4.08 6.50
C VAL A 34 -10.02 5.28 7.40
N ASP A 35 -11.03 6.13 7.62
CA ASP A 35 -11.02 7.24 8.58
C ASP A 35 -11.73 6.80 9.86
N PHE A 36 -10.99 6.58 10.93
CA PHE A 36 -11.53 6.34 12.28
C PHE A 36 -11.75 7.69 12.96
N TRP A 37 -13.01 8.03 13.19
CA TRP A 37 -13.45 9.36 13.64
C TRP A 37 -14.53 9.28 14.73
N ALA A 38 -14.88 10.43 15.32
CA ALA A 38 -16.06 10.57 16.17
C ALA A 38 -16.66 11.98 16.04
N ALA A 39 -17.96 12.12 16.34
CA ALA A 39 -18.67 13.39 16.21
C ALA A 39 -18.11 14.52 17.11
N TRP A 40 -17.63 14.17 18.29
CA TRP A 40 -17.03 15.12 19.25
C TRP A 40 -15.58 15.49 18.91
N CYS A 41 -14.93 14.78 17.98
CA CYS A 41 -13.52 14.98 17.64
C CYS A 41 -13.32 16.22 16.75
N GLY A 42 -12.85 17.31 17.33
CA GLY A 42 -12.56 18.56 16.59
C GLY A 42 -11.58 18.38 15.44
N PRO A 43 -10.40 17.76 15.66
CA PRO A 43 -9.42 17.50 14.60
C PRO A 43 -9.96 16.59 13.48
N CYS A 44 -10.85 15.63 13.79
CA CYS A 44 -11.48 14.78 12.76
C CYS A 44 -12.34 15.61 11.80
N ARG A 45 -13.12 16.55 12.32
CA ARG A 45 -13.95 17.45 11.51
C ARG A 45 -13.14 18.33 10.55
N ALA A 46 -11.88 18.59 10.86
CA ALA A 46 -10.98 19.32 9.97
C ALA A 46 -10.34 18.40 8.92
N LEU A 47 -10.04 17.14 9.27
CA LEU A 47 -9.36 16.18 8.39
C LEU A 47 -10.31 15.53 7.38
N THR A 48 -11.51 15.12 7.82
CA THR A 48 -12.46 14.36 6.97
C THR A 48 -12.75 15.05 5.63
N PRO A 49 -13.04 16.37 5.56
CA PRO A 49 -13.25 17.04 4.28
C PRO A 49 -12.03 17.01 3.36
N VAL A 50 -10.82 17.00 3.91
CA VAL A 50 -9.58 16.90 3.12
C VAL A 50 -9.46 15.51 2.53
N LEU A 51 -9.76 14.45 3.31
CA LEU A 51 -9.78 13.07 2.81
C LEU A 51 -10.83 12.89 1.69
N GLU A 52 -12.03 13.42 1.90
CA GLU A 52 -13.12 13.36 0.91
C GLU A 52 -12.74 14.08 -0.40
N GLN A 53 -12.10 15.25 -0.31
CA GLN A 53 -11.61 15.99 -1.47
C GLN A 53 -10.53 15.20 -2.22
N GLU A 54 -9.56 14.62 -1.51
CA GLU A 54 -8.47 13.84 -2.10
C GLU A 54 -9.00 12.58 -2.81
N VAL A 55 -9.94 11.86 -2.20
CA VAL A 55 -10.59 10.71 -2.83
C VAL A 55 -11.40 11.13 -4.06
N GLY A 56 -12.19 12.19 -3.96
CA GLY A 56 -12.99 12.71 -5.06
C GLY A 56 -12.15 13.11 -6.28
N SER A 57 -10.96 13.69 -6.07
CA SER A 57 -10.04 14.08 -7.14
C SER A 57 -9.41 12.90 -7.88
N ARG A 58 -9.40 11.70 -7.29
CA ARG A 58 -8.76 10.49 -7.83
C ARG A 58 -9.69 9.57 -8.65
N ASN A 59 -10.92 10.04 -8.95
CA ASN A 59 -11.83 9.41 -9.92
C ASN A 59 -12.04 7.90 -9.70
N GLY A 60 -12.18 7.45 -8.45
CA GLY A 60 -12.44 6.05 -8.12
C GLY A 60 -11.20 5.16 -8.02
N ALA A 61 -9.99 5.71 -8.16
CA ALA A 61 -8.75 4.96 -7.94
C ALA A 61 -8.53 4.57 -6.46
N VAL A 62 -9.32 5.13 -5.54
CA VAL A 62 -9.32 4.85 -4.11
C VAL A 62 -10.71 5.08 -3.54
N VAL A 63 -11.05 4.36 -2.46
CA VAL A 63 -12.32 4.52 -1.74
C VAL A 63 -12.03 5.02 -0.33
N LEU A 64 -12.88 5.92 0.18
CA LEU A 64 -12.87 6.34 1.58
C LEU A 64 -13.95 5.56 2.35
N ALA A 65 -13.54 4.84 3.39
CA ALA A 65 -14.42 4.23 4.37
C ALA A 65 -14.36 5.03 5.68
N LYS A 66 -15.52 5.28 6.29
CA LYS A 66 -15.59 6.04 7.55
C LYS A 66 -16.11 5.14 8.66
N VAL A 67 -15.38 5.07 9.76
CA VAL A 67 -15.71 4.27 10.95
C VAL A 67 -15.88 5.20 12.15
N ASP A 68 -17.10 5.33 12.65
CA ASP A 68 -17.37 5.99 13.93
C ASP A 68 -16.91 5.07 15.07
N VAL A 69 -15.89 5.51 15.82
CA VAL A 69 -15.28 4.69 16.89
C VAL A 69 -16.22 4.47 18.08
N ASP A 70 -17.18 5.36 18.31
CA ASP A 70 -18.14 5.25 19.40
C ASP A 70 -19.20 4.19 19.06
N ALA A 71 -19.59 4.11 17.79
CA ALA A 71 -20.54 3.11 17.30
C ALA A 71 -19.89 1.74 17.03
N ASN A 72 -18.58 1.68 16.80
CA ASN A 72 -17.84 0.48 16.40
C ASN A 72 -16.58 0.26 17.26
N PRO A 73 -16.73 0.05 18.59
CA PRO A 73 -15.60 -0.12 19.50
C PRO A 73 -14.79 -1.38 19.22
N SER A 74 -15.42 -2.42 18.66
CA SER A 74 -14.74 -3.67 18.30
C SER A 74 -13.70 -3.45 17.20
N LEU A 75 -14.02 -2.67 16.17
CA LEU A 75 -13.09 -2.30 15.11
C LEU A 75 -11.94 -1.46 15.68
N SER A 76 -12.24 -0.49 16.54
CA SER A 76 -11.22 0.35 17.17
C SER A 76 -10.20 -0.48 17.96
N ALA A 77 -10.69 -1.51 18.68
CA ALA A 77 -9.83 -2.43 19.43
C ALA A 77 -9.03 -3.35 18.50
N ALA A 78 -9.68 -3.97 17.50
CA ALA A 78 -9.06 -4.89 16.53
C ALA A 78 -7.93 -4.22 15.75
N TYR A 79 -8.15 -2.98 15.32
CA TYR A 79 -7.18 -2.19 14.56
C TYR A 79 -6.29 -1.28 15.42
N ARG A 80 -6.32 -1.45 16.76
CA ARG A 80 -5.47 -0.77 17.74
C ARG A 80 -5.51 0.75 17.59
N VAL A 81 -6.71 1.32 17.41
CA VAL A 81 -6.92 2.77 17.34
C VAL A 81 -6.76 3.36 18.73
N GLN A 82 -5.62 3.97 19.01
CA GLN A 82 -5.30 4.56 20.32
C GLN A 82 -5.59 6.07 20.39
N GLY A 83 -5.92 6.69 19.26
CA GLY A 83 -6.25 8.11 19.17
C GLY A 83 -6.88 8.43 17.84
N ILE A 84 -7.74 9.47 17.80
CA ILE A 84 -8.44 9.91 16.58
C ILE A 84 -8.11 11.38 16.26
N PRO A 85 -8.13 11.75 14.94
CA PRO A 85 -8.37 10.87 13.80
C PRO A 85 -7.26 9.84 13.62
N ALA A 86 -7.61 8.62 13.19
CA ALA A 86 -6.65 7.61 12.77
C ALA A 86 -7.02 7.17 11.36
N VAL A 87 -6.06 7.26 10.46
CA VAL A 87 -6.26 6.90 9.04
C VAL A 87 -5.41 5.70 8.70
N LYS A 88 -6.03 4.68 8.11
CA LYS A 88 -5.37 3.44 7.68
C LYS A 88 -5.69 3.14 6.23
N ALA A 89 -4.67 2.89 5.41
CA ALA A 89 -4.81 2.50 4.01
C ALA A 89 -4.72 0.97 3.88
N PHE A 90 -5.73 0.39 3.27
CA PHE A 90 -5.80 -1.04 2.94
C PHE A 90 -5.54 -1.25 1.46
N LYS A 91 -4.71 -2.23 1.13
CA LYS A 91 -4.45 -2.73 -0.22
C LYS A 91 -4.18 -4.22 -0.14
N ASP A 92 -4.75 -5.01 -1.05
CA ASP A 92 -4.60 -6.47 -1.08
C ASP A 92 -5.00 -7.16 0.25
N GLY A 93 -6.05 -6.66 0.93
CA GLY A 93 -6.57 -7.20 2.19
C GLY A 93 -5.74 -6.86 3.43
N ARG A 94 -4.75 -5.99 3.34
CA ARG A 94 -3.83 -5.65 4.46
C ARG A 94 -3.63 -4.14 4.60
N ILE A 95 -3.23 -3.70 5.79
CA ILE A 95 -2.80 -2.32 6.01
C ILE A 95 -1.41 -2.13 5.40
N VAL A 96 -1.29 -1.15 4.50
CA VAL A 96 -0.03 -0.81 3.83
C VAL A 96 0.56 0.52 4.31
N SER A 97 -0.27 1.43 4.83
CA SER A 97 0.17 2.71 5.39
C SER A 97 -0.84 3.22 6.41
N GLU A 98 -0.39 4.01 7.38
CA GLU A 98 -1.27 4.59 8.39
C GLU A 98 -0.69 5.87 8.99
N PHE A 99 -1.56 6.69 9.55
CA PHE A 99 -1.17 7.81 10.41
C PHE A 99 -2.22 8.12 11.46
N VAL A 100 -1.81 8.79 12.54
CA VAL A 100 -2.68 9.26 13.62
C VAL A 100 -2.55 10.77 13.76
N GLY A 101 -3.66 11.44 14.06
CA GLY A 101 -3.76 12.89 14.20
C GLY A 101 -4.07 13.62 12.89
N ALA A 102 -4.48 14.86 13.00
CA ALA A 102 -4.74 15.71 11.84
C ALA A 102 -3.43 16.00 11.07
N ARG A 103 -3.53 15.99 9.74
CA ARG A 103 -2.42 16.35 8.83
C ARG A 103 -2.81 17.50 7.93
N SER A 104 -1.81 18.22 7.42
CA SER A 104 -2.04 19.27 6.42
C SER A 104 -2.55 18.65 5.10
N PRO A 105 -3.29 19.42 4.27
CA PRO A 105 -3.74 18.94 2.96
C PRO A 105 -2.61 18.40 2.09
N VAL A 106 -1.44 19.05 2.11
CA VAL A 106 -0.26 18.59 1.35
C VAL A 106 0.23 17.22 1.84
N ALA A 107 0.24 16.98 3.16
CA ALA A 107 0.66 15.69 3.71
C ALA A 107 -0.38 14.59 3.46
N VAL A 108 -1.66 14.94 3.39
CA VAL A 108 -2.73 14.01 2.99
C VAL A 108 -2.60 13.66 1.51
N ALA A 109 -2.39 14.65 0.63
CA ALA A 109 -2.16 14.41 -0.81
C ALA A 109 -0.98 13.46 -1.02
N ALA A 110 0.16 13.71 -0.36
CA ALA A 110 1.34 12.84 -0.45
C ALA A 110 1.07 11.41 0.02
N PHE A 111 0.27 11.22 1.08
CA PHE A 111 -0.16 9.90 1.54
C PHE A 111 -0.94 9.13 0.48
N PHE A 112 -1.86 9.81 -0.23
CA PHE A 112 -2.62 9.19 -1.31
C PHE A 112 -1.76 8.94 -2.55
N ASP A 113 -0.82 9.82 -2.88
CA ASP A 113 0.09 9.66 -4.01
C ASP A 113 1.01 8.45 -3.80
N GLU A 114 1.51 8.26 -2.57
CA GLU A 114 2.30 7.09 -2.20
C GLU A 114 1.47 5.79 -2.25
N LEU A 115 0.22 5.82 -1.75
CA LEU A 115 -0.70 4.68 -1.81
C LEU A 115 -1.00 4.23 -3.24
N LEU A 116 -1.17 5.18 -4.15
CA LEU A 116 -1.55 4.96 -5.55
C LEU A 116 -0.35 4.84 -6.49
N ALA A 117 0.86 5.07 -5.98
CA ALA A 117 2.07 4.86 -6.77
C ALA A 117 2.11 3.40 -7.29
N PRO A 118 2.50 3.20 -8.54
CA PRO A 118 2.71 1.86 -9.05
C PRO A 118 3.74 1.14 -8.15
N PRO A 119 3.59 -0.18 -7.95
CA PRO A 119 4.57 -0.95 -7.20
C PRO A 119 5.98 -0.69 -7.74
N PRO A 120 7.00 -0.55 -6.88
CA PRO A 120 8.38 -0.35 -7.32
C PRO A 120 8.84 -1.40 -8.34
N VAL A 121 8.28 -2.59 -8.26
CA VAL A 121 8.54 -3.70 -9.17
C VAL A 121 8.06 -3.44 -10.61
N GLU A 122 6.97 -2.70 -10.83
CA GLU A 122 6.52 -2.38 -12.20
C GLU A 122 7.50 -1.44 -12.92
N GLY A 123 7.94 -0.39 -12.22
CA GLY A 123 8.98 0.50 -12.72
C GLY A 123 10.29 -0.26 -12.99
N LEU A 124 10.67 -1.14 -12.06
CA LEU A 124 11.85 -1.99 -12.19
C LEU A 124 11.76 -2.93 -13.40
N VAL A 125 10.61 -3.57 -13.64
CA VAL A 125 10.39 -4.44 -14.81
C VAL A 125 10.57 -3.65 -16.11
N ALA A 126 10.00 -2.44 -16.20
CA ALA A 126 10.19 -1.59 -17.37
C ALA A 126 11.66 -1.22 -17.61
N GLU A 127 12.38 -0.89 -16.56
CA GLU A 127 13.81 -0.53 -16.59
C GLU A 127 14.69 -1.72 -16.97
N LEU A 128 14.49 -2.90 -16.36
CA LEU A 128 15.22 -4.12 -16.68
C LEU A 128 14.98 -4.56 -18.12
N ARG A 129 13.73 -4.42 -18.62
CA ARG A 129 13.40 -4.69 -20.02
C ARG A 129 14.12 -3.75 -20.97
N ALA A 130 14.18 -2.46 -20.66
CA ALA A 130 14.84 -1.46 -21.49
C ALA A 130 16.38 -1.64 -21.52
N SER A 131 16.98 -2.03 -20.40
CA SER A 131 18.43 -2.23 -20.29
C SER A 131 18.90 -3.63 -20.75
N GLY A 132 17.99 -4.62 -20.78
CA GLY A 132 18.34 -6.03 -20.99
C GLY A 132 19.08 -6.65 -19.80
N ASP A 133 19.02 -6.00 -18.65
CA ASP A 133 19.73 -6.38 -17.44
C ASP A 133 18.98 -7.48 -16.67
N LEU A 134 19.71 -8.37 -15.96
CA LEU A 134 19.17 -9.45 -15.13
C LEU A 134 18.05 -10.25 -15.84
N PRO A 135 18.29 -10.88 -17.01
CA PRO A 135 17.24 -11.45 -17.84
C PRO A 135 16.43 -12.56 -17.16
N GLU A 136 17.04 -13.37 -16.31
CA GLU A 136 16.34 -14.40 -15.53
C GLU A 136 15.47 -13.76 -14.44
N GLY A 137 15.97 -12.73 -13.78
CA GLY A 137 15.22 -11.94 -12.81
C GLY A 137 14.03 -11.24 -13.45
N LEU A 138 14.22 -10.62 -14.62
CA LEU A 138 13.15 -9.98 -15.38
C LEU A 138 12.05 -10.98 -15.74
N SER A 139 12.42 -12.14 -16.32
CA SER A 139 11.47 -13.19 -16.66
C SER A 139 10.67 -13.69 -15.46
N ALA A 140 11.31 -13.81 -14.29
CA ALA A 140 10.65 -14.20 -13.05
C ALA A 140 9.69 -13.12 -12.55
N LEU A 141 10.08 -11.84 -12.60
CA LEU A 141 9.23 -10.71 -12.21
C LEU A 141 7.98 -10.60 -13.09
N GLU A 142 8.13 -10.78 -14.40
CA GLU A 142 7.02 -10.79 -15.37
C GLU A 142 6.04 -11.95 -15.13
N ALA A 143 6.56 -13.09 -14.67
CA ALA A 143 5.76 -14.26 -14.28
C ALA A 143 5.11 -14.13 -12.88
N GLY A 144 5.39 -13.05 -12.13
CA GLY A 144 4.92 -12.88 -10.75
C GLY A 144 5.72 -13.68 -9.72
N ASP A 145 6.79 -14.39 -10.12
CA ASP A 145 7.61 -15.22 -9.23
C ASP A 145 8.71 -14.39 -8.55
N ARG A 146 8.35 -13.78 -7.44
CA ARG A 146 9.24 -12.91 -6.64
C ARG A 146 10.41 -13.68 -6.03
N ALA A 147 10.18 -14.93 -5.61
CA ALA A 147 11.22 -15.77 -5.03
C ALA A 147 12.31 -16.08 -6.06
N ARG A 148 11.92 -16.51 -7.27
CA ARG A 148 12.84 -16.79 -8.37
C ARG A 148 13.60 -15.53 -8.82
N ALA A 149 12.95 -14.36 -8.82
CA ALA A 149 13.64 -13.09 -9.12
C ALA A 149 14.74 -12.79 -8.10
N LEU A 150 14.47 -13.02 -6.81
CA LEU A 150 15.45 -12.85 -5.74
C LEU A 150 16.58 -13.91 -5.82
N ASP A 151 16.29 -15.14 -6.23
CA ASP A 151 17.33 -16.13 -6.48
C ASP A 151 18.26 -15.71 -7.62
N ALA A 152 17.74 -15.16 -8.72
CA ALA A 152 18.56 -14.62 -9.81
C ALA A 152 19.46 -13.46 -9.33
N VAL A 153 18.95 -12.55 -8.50
CA VAL A 153 19.74 -11.49 -7.87
C VAL A 153 20.88 -12.09 -7.04
N LEU A 154 20.57 -13.06 -6.16
CA LEU A 154 21.59 -13.66 -5.27
C LEU A 154 22.67 -14.43 -6.05
N ALA A 155 22.31 -15.06 -7.16
CA ALA A 155 23.25 -15.80 -8.00
C ALA A 155 24.33 -14.87 -8.62
N GLU A 156 23.94 -13.65 -9.00
CA GLU A 156 24.88 -12.70 -9.58
C GLU A 156 25.72 -11.92 -8.53
N ILE A 157 25.18 -11.69 -7.31
CA ILE A 157 25.86 -10.88 -6.28
C ILE A 157 27.25 -11.41 -5.93
N ALA A 158 27.43 -12.73 -5.86
CA ALA A 158 28.68 -13.35 -5.39
C ALA A 158 29.91 -12.99 -6.26
N GLY A 159 29.74 -12.74 -7.55
CA GLY A 159 30.79 -12.39 -8.50
C GLY A 159 30.74 -10.95 -9.00
N ALA A 160 29.84 -10.13 -8.46
CA ALA A 160 29.56 -8.80 -8.98
C ALA A 160 30.60 -7.75 -8.56
N THR A 161 30.83 -6.74 -9.42
CA THR A 161 31.55 -5.51 -9.02
C THR A 161 30.78 -4.72 -7.98
N PRO A 162 31.41 -3.79 -7.23
CA PRO A 162 30.71 -2.98 -6.24
C PRO A 162 29.48 -2.24 -6.80
N GLU A 163 29.60 -1.66 -8.00
CA GLU A 163 28.52 -0.94 -8.67
C GLU A 163 27.38 -1.90 -9.03
N ARG A 164 27.73 -3.09 -9.52
CA ARG A 164 26.75 -4.14 -9.86
C ARG A 164 26.04 -4.68 -8.62
N ARG A 165 26.76 -4.86 -7.52
CA ARG A 165 26.18 -5.26 -6.23
C ARG A 165 25.14 -4.26 -5.73
N GLU A 166 25.46 -2.95 -5.82
CA GLU A 166 24.50 -1.93 -5.38
C GLU A 166 23.24 -1.98 -6.26
N ARG A 167 23.39 -2.12 -7.57
CA ARG A 167 22.24 -2.28 -8.47
C ARG A 167 21.40 -3.51 -8.15
N LEU A 168 22.03 -4.66 -7.94
CA LEU A 168 21.32 -5.90 -7.55
C LEU A 168 20.65 -5.77 -6.19
N ARG A 169 21.24 -5.03 -5.25
CA ARG A 169 20.63 -4.70 -3.97
C ARG A 169 19.37 -3.86 -4.14
N GLU A 170 19.39 -2.84 -5.00
CA GLU A 170 18.22 -2.01 -5.32
C GLU A 170 17.07 -2.87 -5.88
N VAL A 171 17.38 -3.79 -6.81
CA VAL A 171 16.40 -4.75 -7.35
C VAL A 171 15.77 -5.58 -6.23
N ALA A 172 16.58 -6.16 -5.34
CA ALA A 172 16.06 -6.95 -4.23
C ALA A 172 15.19 -6.11 -3.28
N LEU A 173 15.58 -4.88 -2.98
CA LEU A 173 14.80 -3.98 -2.12
C LEU A 173 13.45 -3.62 -2.74
N ALA A 174 13.38 -3.38 -4.04
CA ALA A 174 12.13 -3.14 -4.76
C ALA A 174 11.19 -4.34 -4.67
N VAL A 175 11.72 -5.57 -4.81
CA VAL A 175 10.94 -6.80 -4.63
C VAL A 175 10.46 -6.97 -3.19
N PHE A 176 11.28 -6.66 -2.19
CA PHE A 176 10.86 -6.71 -0.78
C PHE A 176 9.77 -5.67 -0.46
N GLN A 177 9.83 -4.51 -1.08
CA GLN A 177 8.80 -3.49 -0.92
C GLN A 177 7.46 -3.91 -1.52
N ASP A 178 7.49 -4.58 -2.68
CA ASP A 178 6.32 -5.14 -3.33
C ASP A 178 5.65 -6.25 -2.50
N LEU A 179 6.45 -7.17 -1.96
CA LEU A 179 5.96 -8.26 -1.09
C LEU A 179 5.47 -7.76 0.28
N GLY A 180 6.09 -6.71 0.81
CA GLY A 180 5.88 -6.21 2.16
C GLY A 180 6.82 -6.81 3.21
N PRO A 181 6.93 -6.13 4.38
CA PRO A 181 7.95 -6.48 5.40
C PRO A 181 7.71 -7.83 6.09
N ASP A 182 6.46 -8.25 6.22
CA ASP A 182 6.05 -9.44 6.97
C ASP A 182 5.88 -10.69 6.07
N ASP A 183 6.06 -10.53 4.74
CA ASP A 183 5.99 -11.65 3.81
C ASP A 183 7.10 -12.68 4.13
N PRO A 184 6.79 -13.99 4.19
CA PRO A 184 7.77 -15.04 4.48
C PRO A 184 8.97 -15.03 3.53
N THR A 185 8.77 -14.71 2.26
CA THR A 185 9.82 -14.58 1.26
C THR A 185 10.73 -13.40 1.60
N THR A 186 10.16 -12.24 1.91
CA THR A 186 10.92 -11.06 2.35
C THR A 186 11.79 -11.39 3.57
N VAL A 187 11.22 -12.02 4.59
CA VAL A 187 11.94 -12.38 5.82
C VAL A 187 13.11 -13.32 5.53
N ALA A 188 12.88 -14.36 4.70
CA ALA A 188 13.89 -15.33 4.35
C ALA A 188 15.03 -14.73 3.51
N TYR A 189 14.66 -13.98 2.47
CA TYR A 189 15.63 -13.43 1.51
C TYR A 189 16.42 -12.23 2.02
N ARG A 190 15.90 -11.43 2.96
CA ARG A 190 16.68 -10.38 3.63
C ARG A 190 17.92 -10.93 4.31
N ARG A 191 17.81 -12.10 4.98
CA ARG A 191 18.96 -12.77 5.61
C ARG A 191 19.97 -13.27 4.58
N ARG A 192 19.49 -13.88 3.48
CA ARG A 192 20.32 -14.36 2.39
C ARG A 192 21.05 -13.23 1.68
N LEU A 193 20.37 -12.12 1.42
CA LEU A 193 20.95 -10.92 0.81
C LEU A 193 22.03 -10.32 1.70
N ALA A 194 21.77 -10.17 2.99
CA ALA A 194 22.79 -9.67 3.94
C ALA A 194 24.04 -10.56 3.94
N ALA A 195 23.89 -11.87 3.97
CA ALA A 195 25.02 -12.81 3.92
C ALA A 195 25.79 -12.79 2.58
N ALA A 196 25.15 -12.41 1.49
CA ALA A 196 25.79 -12.31 0.18
C ALA A 196 26.52 -10.99 -0.07
N LEU A 197 26.15 -9.94 0.68
CA LEU A 197 26.75 -8.60 0.55
C LEU A 197 27.98 -8.39 1.43
N TYR A 198 28.06 -9.14 2.56
CA TYR A 198 29.11 -9.03 3.61
C TYR A 198 29.81 -10.36 3.85
#